data_efc7fb1d812b2b0e26d80fb38325307e
#
_entry.id   efc7fb1d812b2b0e26d80fb38325307e
#
_cell.length_a   1.000
_cell.length_b   1.000
_cell.length_c   1.000
_cell.angle_alpha   90.00
_cell.angle_beta   90.00
_cell.angle_gamma   90.00
#
_symmetry.space_group_name_H-M   'P 1'
#
loop_
_entity.id
_entity.type
_entity.pdbx_description
1 polymer ?
#
loop_
_entity_poly.entity_id
_entity_poly.type
_entity_poly.pdbx_seq_one_letter_code
_entity_poly.pdbx_strand_id
1 'polypeptide(L)'
;GSSKIVHLHGELRKVRSTKNENHVLDWSKDLNLGDVDKNGNQLRPHIVWFGEQVPEMEKAIELTKDAELLVIIGTSMQVYPAAGLVNYISKNTPIYVIDPVPPISKNYNVTFIKSKAQEGTEHLIKMLID
;
A
#
# COMPACT_ATOMS: atom_id res chain seq x y z
N GLY A 1 9.24 13.02 2.77
CA GLY A 1 8.52 11.79 2.79
C GLY A 1 7.28 11.81 3.67
N SER A 2 6.40 10.85 3.45
CA SER A 2 5.19 10.68 4.25
C SER A 2 5.54 10.28 5.69
N SER A 3 4.83 10.84 6.66
CA SER A 3 5.01 10.54 8.09
C SER A 3 3.95 9.55 8.62
N LYS A 4 2.79 9.47 7.96
CA LYS A 4 1.71 8.54 8.30
C LYS A 4 1.63 7.48 7.19
N ILE A 5 2.26 6.32 7.44
CA ILE A 5 2.38 5.24 6.45
C ILE A 5 1.76 3.97 7.01
N VAL A 6 1.01 3.26 6.17
CA VAL A 6 0.56 1.88 6.41
C VAL A 6 1.24 1.01 5.38
N HIS A 7 2.19 0.17 5.81
CA HIS A 7 2.89 -0.77 4.94
C HIS A 7 2.03 -2.01 4.71
N LEU A 8 1.06 -1.89 3.81
CA LEU A 8 0.01 -2.89 3.59
C LEU A 8 0.57 -4.30 3.31
N HIS A 9 1.68 -4.38 2.60
CA HIS A 9 2.34 -5.63 2.24
C HIS A 9 3.68 -5.85 2.94
N GLY A 10 3.95 -5.09 4.02
CA GLY A 10 5.18 -5.20 4.81
C GLY A 10 6.33 -4.36 4.28
N GLU A 11 7.54 -4.66 4.74
CA GLU A 11 8.75 -3.86 4.51
C GLU A 11 9.95 -4.77 4.20
N LEU A 12 10.63 -4.52 3.08
CA LEU A 12 11.78 -5.33 2.62
C LEU A 12 12.98 -5.31 3.57
N ARG A 13 13.14 -4.25 4.37
CA ARG A 13 14.25 -4.10 5.33
C ARG A 13 13.90 -4.60 6.72
N LYS A 14 12.85 -5.42 6.83
CA LYS A 14 12.45 -6.07 8.06
C LYS A 14 12.27 -7.57 7.87
N VAL A 15 12.47 -8.29 8.96
CA VAL A 15 12.18 -9.72 9.06
C VAL A 15 11.22 -9.98 10.22
N ARG A 16 10.52 -11.08 10.19
CA ARG A 16 9.66 -11.54 11.28
C ARG A 16 9.90 -13.00 11.60
N SER A 17 9.62 -13.37 12.84
CA SER A 17 9.61 -14.78 13.24
C SER A 17 8.50 -15.55 12.51
N THR A 18 8.81 -16.80 12.10
CA THR A 18 7.80 -17.70 11.52
C THR A 18 6.79 -18.22 12.55
N LYS A 19 7.03 -18.03 13.84
CA LYS A 19 6.15 -18.45 14.94
C LYS A 19 5.44 -17.27 15.66
N ASN A 20 5.93 -16.07 15.47
CA ASN A 20 5.34 -14.88 16.07
C ASN A 20 5.44 -13.70 15.08
N GLU A 21 4.37 -13.46 14.36
CA GLU A 21 4.31 -12.42 13.33
C GLU A 21 4.52 -11.00 13.87
N ASN A 22 4.24 -10.77 15.15
CA ASN A 22 4.45 -9.50 15.83
C ASN A 22 5.92 -9.27 16.24
N HIS A 23 6.76 -10.31 16.18
CA HIS A 23 8.18 -10.19 16.45
C HIS A 23 8.92 -9.77 15.17
N VAL A 24 8.92 -8.49 14.90
CA VAL A 24 9.52 -7.84 13.72
C VAL A 24 10.86 -7.20 14.13
N LEU A 25 11.88 -7.41 13.31
CA LEU A 25 13.24 -6.91 13.50
C LEU A 25 13.71 -6.17 12.26
N ASP A 26 14.53 -5.12 12.45
CA ASP A 26 15.25 -4.50 11.35
C ASP A 26 16.32 -5.44 10.80
N TRP A 27 16.44 -5.47 9.45
CA TRP A 27 17.34 -6.37 8.77
C TRP A 27 17.97 -5.74 7.55
N SER A 28 19.29 -5.73 7.48
CA SER A 28 20.04 -5.05 6.40
C SER A 28 21.01 -5.96 5.65
N LYS A 29 21.07 -7.24 6.02
CA LYS A 29 21.93 -8.26 5.38
C LYS A 29 21.08 -9.31 4.67
N ASP A 30 21.73 -10.25 3.98
CA ASP A 30 21.05 -11.41 3.42
C ASP A 30 20.37 -12.22 4.52
N LEU A 31 19.19 -12.75 4.21
CA LEU A 31 18.45 -13.62 5.11
C LEU A 31 18.58 -15.07 4.62
N ASN A 32 19.17 -15.92 5.46
CA ASN A 32 19.48 -17.29 5.13
C ASN A 32 18.69 -18.29 5.99
N LEU A 33 18.64 -19.54 5.54
CA LEU A 33 18.18 -20.62 6.41
C LEU A 33 19.15 -20.75 7.60
N GLY A 34 18.58 -20.81 8.80
CA GLY A 34 19.33 -20.78 10.06
C GLY A 34 19.45 -19.41 10.70
N ASP A 35 19.05 -18.32 10.03
CA ASP A 35 18.84 -17.03 10.70
C ASP A 35 17.57 -17.12 11.56
N VAL A 36 17.74 -17.12 12.87
CA VAL A 36 16.65 -17.37 13.83
C VAL A 36 16.44 -16.19 14.79
N ASP A 37 15.24 -16.14 15.38
CA ASP A 37 14.94 -15.21 16.46
C ASP A 37 15.58 -15.68 17.78
N LYS A 38 15.43 -14.88 18.85
CA LYS A 38 15.95 -15.22 20.19
C LYS A 38 15.41 -16.53 20.80
N ASN A 39 14.35 -17.07 20.22
CA ASN A 39 13.71 -18.31 20.66
C ASN A 39 14.07 -19.51 19.75
N GLY A 40 14.97 -19.30 18.77
CA GLY A 40 15.40 -20.35 17.83
C GLY A 40 14.44 -20.58 16.67
N ASN A 41 13.45 -19.71 16.45
CA ASN A 41 12.53 -19.85 15.33
C ASN A 41 13.09 -19.16 14.08
N GLN A 42 12.98 -19.82 12.93
CA GLN A 42 13.42 -19.28 11.66
C GLN A 42 12.81 -17.90 11.38
N LEU A 43 13.62 -16.97 10.92
CA LEU A 43 13.19 -15.67 10.43
C LEU A 43 12.77 -15.78 8.96
N ARG A 44 11.82 -14.95 8.56
CA ARG A 44 11.39 -14.75 7.18
C ARG A 44 11.29 -13.25 6.86
N PRO A 45 11.32 -12.84 5.58
CA PRO A 45 11.05 -11.46 5.23
C PRO A 45 9.71 -10.98 5.80
N HIS A 46 9.68 -9.75 6.31
CA HIS A 46 8.44 -9.12 6.79
C HIS A 46 7.63 -8.56 5.62
N ILE A 47 7.19 -9.46 4.75
CA ILE A 47 6.33 -9.17 3.61
C ILE A 47 5.13 -10.13 3.57
N VAL A 48 4.05 -9.68 2.93
CA VAL A 48 2.85 -10.47 2.66
C VAL A 48 3.01 -11.11 1.29
N TRP A 49 2.99 -12.44 1.24
CA TRP A 49 3.03 -13.21 -0.01
C TRP A 49 1.62 -13.42 -0.56
N PHE A 50 1.54 -13.75 -1.85
CA PHE A 50 0.28 -14.17 -2.46
C PHE A 50 -0.32 -15.36 -1.70
N GLY A 51 -1.62 -15.28 -1.38
CA GLY A 51 -2.33 -16.30 -0.59
C GLY A 51 -2.28 -16.09 0.92
N GLU A 52 -1.46 -15.18 1.44
CA GLU A 52 -1.45 -14.81 2.85
C GLU A 52 -2.48 -13.69 3.14
N GLN A 53 -2.96 -13.65 4.38
CA GLN A 53 -3.78 -12.53 4.86
C GLN A 53 -2.94 -11.25 4.88
N VAL A 54 -3.59 -10.12 4.63
CA VAL A 54 -3.00 -8.78 4.70
C VAL A 54 -3.36 -8.16 6.05
N PRO A 55 -2.47 -8.19 7.06
CA PRO A 55 -2.80 -7.80 8.44
C PRO A 55 -3.27 -6.36 8.57
N GLU A 56 -2.69 -5.45 7.80
CA GLU A 56 -2.99 -4.01 7.84
C GLU A 56 -4.24 -3.62 7.03
N MET A 57 -4.97 -4.59 6.47
CA MET A 57 -6.10 -4.30 5.58
C MET A 57 -7.24 -3.59 6.30
N GLU A 58 -7.57 -4.00 7.52
CA GLU A 58 -8.65 -3.37 8.32
C GLU A 58 -8.35 -1.89 8.57
N LYS A 59 -7.12 -1.60 9.00
CA LYS A 59 -6.66 -0.23 9.21
C LYS A 59 -6.68 0.61 7.92
N ALA A 60 -6.28 0.03 6.79
CA ALA A 60 -6.36 0.69 5.49
C ALA A 60 -7.80 0.99 5.08
N ILE A 61 -8.74 0.08 5.36
CA ILE A 61 -10.18 0.28 5.10
C ILE A 61 -10.72 1.45 5.94
N GLU A 62 -10.40 1.50 7.24
CA GLU A 62 -10.84 2.60 8.10
C GLU A 62 -10.33 3.95 7.60
N LEU A 63 -9.04 4.05 7.31
CA LEU A 63 -8.45 5.27 6.75
C LEU A 63 -9.09 5.67 5.41
N THR A 64 -9.46 4.69 4.59
CA THR A 64 -10.10 4.96 3.29
C THR A 64 -11.52 5.48 3.47
N LYS A 65 -12.29 4.96 4.44
CA LYS A 65 -13.65 5.42 4.73
C LYS A 65 -13.69 6.89 5.15
N ASP A 66 -12.70 7.33 5.91
CA ASP A 66 -12.59 8.69 6.45
C ASP A 66 -11.89 9.66 5.50
N ALA A 67 -11.47 9.21 4.32
CA ALA A 67 -10.74 10.03 3.37
C ALA A 67 -11.64 11.08 2.71
N GLU A 68 -11.20 12.34 2.72
CA GLU A 68 -11.82 13.46 2.00
C GLU A 68 -11.34 13.55 0.55
N LEU A 69 -10.22 12.90 0.24
CA LEU A 69 -9.59 12.81 -1.07
C LEU A 69 -8.86 11.47 -1.19
N LEU A 70 -9.01 10.77 -2.31
CA LEU A 70 -8.23 9.56 -2.61
C LEU A 70 -7.31 9.80 -3.80
N VAL A 71 -6.03 9.53 -3.61
CA VAL A 71 -5.05 9.55 -4.71
C VAL A 71 -4.45 8.17 -4.88
N ILE A 72 -4.54 7.64 -6.08
CA ILE A 72 -4.00 6.33 -6.47
C ILE A 72 -2.85 6.55 -7.44
N ILE A 73 -1.65 6.08 -7.09
CA ILE A 73 -0.43 6.37 -7.85
C ILE A 73 0.31 5.08 -8.20
N GLY A 74 0.62 4.88 -9.49
CA GLY A 74 1.52 3.83 -9.97
C GLY A 74 1.04 2.42 -9.68
N THR A 75 -0.25 2.14 -9.85
CA THR A 75 -0.81 0.81 -9.65
C THR A 75 -1.82 0.42 -10.73
N SER A 76 -1.75 -0.83 -11.17
CA SER A 76 -2.73 -1.40 -12.11
C SER A 76 -4.11 -1.64 -11.50
N MET A 77 -4.27 -1.53 -10.18
CA MET A 77 -5.51 -1.84 -9.45
C MET A 77 -6.02 -3.27 -9.67
N GLN A 78 -5.11 -4.23 -9.91
CA GLN A 78 -5.48 -5.62 -10.20
C GLN A 78 -5.18 -6.58 -9.04
N VAL A 79 -4.40 -6.15 -8.04
CA VAL A 79 -4.01 -6.99 -6.91
C VAL A 79 -4.96 -6.78 -5.74
N TYR A 80 -5.72 -7.83 -5.44
CA TYR A 80 -6.63 -7.85 -4.28
C TYR A 80 -5.92 -8.45 -3.04
N PRO A 81 -6.33 -8.01 -1.82
CA PRO A 81 -7.46 -7.14 -1.50
C PRO A 81 -7.20 -5.64 -1.67
N ALA A 82 -5.96 -5.19 -1.86
CA ALA A 82 -5.60 -3.76 -1.90
C ALA A 82 -6.40 -2.96 -2.96
N ALA A 83 -6.57 -3.50 -4.16
CA ALA A 83 -7.37 -2.87 -5.22
C ALA A 83 -8.83 -2.62 -4.81
N GLY A 84 -9.34 -3.38 -3.84
CA GLY A 84 -10.68 -3.25 -3.31
C GLY A 84 -10.87 -2.04 -2.37
N LEU A 85 -9.81 -1.38 -1.92
CA LEU A 85 -9.92 -0.21 -1.02
C LEU A 85 -10.78 0.90 -1.61
N VAL A 86 -10.74 1.10 -2.92
CA VAL A 86 -11.57 2.10 -3.60
C VAL A 86 -13.08 1.91 -3.38
N ASN A 87 -13.53 0.70 -3.03
CA ASN A 87 -14.95 0.42 -2.77
C ASN A 87 -15.43 0.91 -1.40
N TYR A 88 -14.51 1.28 -0.52
CA TYR A 88 -14.83 1.76 0.83
C TYR A 88 -14.90 3.28 0.95
N ILE A 89 -14.53 4.00 -0.11
CA ILE A 89 -14.58 5.46 -0.11
C ILE A 89 -16.02 5.97 -0.26
N SER A 90 -16.31 7.15 0.29
CA SER A 90 -17.60 7.81 0.10
C SER A 90 -17.84 8.12 -1.40
N LYS A 91 -19.09 8.00 -1.85
CA LYS A 91 -19.46 8.26 -3.26
C LYS A 91 -19.15 9.67 -3.75
N ASN A 92 -19.07 10.63 -2.84
CA ASN A 92 -18.82 12.04 -3.15
C ASN A 92 -17.32 12.40 -3.04
N THR A 93 -16.48 11.51 -2.56
CA THR A 93 -15.05 11.78 -2.40
C THR A 93 -14.37 11.80 -3.77
N PRO A 94 -13.64 12.86 -4.12
CA PRO A 94 -12.89 12.92 -5.36
C PRO A 94 -11.76 11.88 -5.37
N ILE A 95 -11.60 11.22 -6.51
CA ILE A 95 -10.55 10.21 -6.72
C ILE A 95 -9.66 10.69 -7.86
N TYR A 96 -8.37 10.71 -7.63
CA TYR A 96 -7.36 10.99 -8.65
C TYR A 96 -6.50 9.75 -8.87
N VAL A 97 -6.29 9.40 -10.14
CA VAL A 97 -5.41 8.28 -10.52
C VAL A 97 -4.26 8.83 -11.36
N ILE A 98 -3.05 8.63 -10.87
CA ILE A 98 -1.80 9.03 -11.54
C ILE A 98 -1.10 7.77 -12.01
N ASP A 99 -1.16 7.51 -13.30
CA ASP A 99 -0.50 6.36 -13.94
C ASP A 99 -0.30 6.64 -15.43
N PRO A 100 0.82 6.24 -16.06
CA PRO A 100 1.00 6.35 -17.51
C PRO A 100 -0.05 5.57 -18.32
N VAL A 101 -0.55 4.48 -17.76
CA VAL A 101 -1.60 3.63 -18.34
C VAL A 101 -2.70 3.41 -17.31
N PRO A 102 -3.53 4.44 -17.06
CA PRO A 102 -4.51 4.35 -15.99
C PRO A 102 -5.50 3.20 -16.23
N PRO A 103 -5.86 2.46 -15.16
CA PRO A 103 -6.84 1.39 -15.26
C PRO A 103 -8.21 1.93 -15.71
N ILE A 104 -8.95 1.13 -16.46
CA ILE A 104 -10.30 1.51 -16.89
C ILE A 104 -11.23 1.39 -15.67
N SER A 105 -11.71 2.52 -15.17
CA SER A 105 -12.76 2.55 -14.16
C SER A 105 -14.08 3.02 -14.75
N LYS A 106 -15.14 2.25 -14.54
CA LYS A 106 -16.46 2.56 -15.10
C LYS A 106 -17.45 3.21 -14.11
N ASN A 107 -17.13 3.26 -12.81
CA ASN A 107 -18.15 3.47 -11.77
C ASN A 107 -17.85 4.57 -10.74
N TYR A 108 -16.79 5.37 -10.90
CA TYR A 108 -16.40 6.36 -9.90
C TYR A 108 -16.19 7.73 -10.54
N ASN A 109 -16.38 8.79 -9.75
CA ASN A 109 -15.97 10.14 -10.14
C ASN A 109 -14.44 10.24 -10.08
N VAL A 110 -13.76 9.77 -11.13
CA VAL A 110 -12.32 9.63 -11.20
C VAL A 110 -11.73 10.61 -12.18
N THR A 111 -10.75 11.37 -11.71
CA THR A 111 -9.90 12.20 -12.56
C THR A 111 -8.60 11.47 -12.86
N PHE A 112 -8.31 11.21 -14.14
CA PHE A 112 -7.08 10.55 -14.57
C PHE A 112 -6.00 11.57 -14.95
N ILE A 113 -4.82 11.41 -14.36
CA ILE A 113 -3.61 12.14 -14.73
C ILE A 113 -2.66 11.14 -15.37
N LYS A 114 -2.63 11.12 -16.71
CA LYS A 114 -1.83 10.19 -17.51
C LYS A 114 -0.36 10.66 -17.53
N SER A 115 0.37 10.33 -16.47
CA SER A 115 1.75 10.76 -16.27
C SER A 115 2.50 9.79 -15.35
N LYS A 116 3.84 9.91 -15.30
CA LYS A 116 4.65 9.28 -14.27
C LYS A 116 4.34 9.86 -12.89
N ALA A 117 4.60 9.11 -11.83
CA ALA A 117 4.23 9.47 -10.45
C ALA A 117 4.71 10.86 -10.05
N GLN A 118 5.98 11.20 -10.30
CA GLN A 118 6.54 12.50 -9.92
C GLN A 118 5.83 13.66 -10.61
N GLU A 119 5.83 13.66 -11.94
CA GLU A 119 5.22 14.72 -12.76
C GLU A 119 3.72 14.86 -12.48
N GLY A 120 3.01 13.72 -12.38
CA GLY A 120 1.58 13.69 -12.11
C GLY A 120 1.24 14.21 -10.71
N THR A 121 2.08 13.95 -9.71
CA THR A 121 1.90 14.47 -8.36
C THR A 121 2.10 15.98 -8.33
N GLU A 122 3.12 16.51 -9.00
CA GLU A 122 3.33 17.96 -9.13
C GLU A 122 2.16 18.65 -9.82
N HIS A 123 1.59 18.01 -10.86
CA HIS A 123 0.40 18.53 -11.55
C HIS A 123 -0.83 18.52 -10.62
N LEU A 124 -1.07 17.41 -9.91
CA LEU A 124 -2.19 17.32 -8.97
C LEU A 124 -2.10 18.38 -7.86
N ILE A 125 -0.91 18.58 -7.29
CA ILE A 125 -0.70 19.59 -6.24
C ILE A 125 -1.13 20.98 -6.74
N LYS A 126 -0.74 21.36 -7.95
CA LYS A 126 -1.16 22.66 -8.55
C LYS A 126 -2.67 22.75 -8.68
N MET A 127 -3.33 21.67 -9.15
CA MET A 127 -4.79 21.64 -9.28
C MET A 127 -5.55 21.75 -7.95
N LEU A 128 -4.95 21.36 -6.83
CA LEU A 128 -5.59 21.37 -5.51
C LEU A 128 -5.33 22.68 -4.73
N ILE A 129 -4.30 23.45 -5.09
CA ILE A 129 -3.88 24.67 -4.38
C ILE A 129 -4.39 25.94 -5.09
N ASP A 130 -4.59 25.89 -6.41
CA ASP A 130 -5.18 26.97 -7.22
C ASP A 130 -6.72 27.02 -7.03
#